data_862c849cb79caea5649eaf93de83950c
#
_entry.id   862c849cb79caea5649eaf93de83950c
#
_cell.length_a   1.000
_cell.length_b   1.000
_cell.length_c   1.000
_cell.angle_alpha   90.00
_cell.angle_beta   90.00
_cell.angle_gamma   90.00
#
_symmetry.space_group_name_H-M   'P 1'
#
loop_
_entity.id
_entity.type
_entity.pdbx_description
1 polymer ?
#
loop_
_entity_poly.entity_id
_entity_poly.type
_entity_poly.pdbx_seq_one_letter_code
_entity_poly.pdbx_strand_id
1 'polypeptide(L)'
;MKSRGFIVIMVAVALSFAPQFVNTSSAASGYSAHLISPMAGQVLHPGQTVRVEWRSVLPPINLGACEMEVFLSLDGGRTYTMVISPWLDPKAQYFYWTVPNTPTNAAVLDVRFGCEPGYPESYAPQTASTFVISNAPVPPN
;
A
#
# COMPACT_ATOMS: atom_id res chain seq x y z
N MET A 1 -7.08 -66.84 36.11
CA MET A 1 -6.31 -66.06 35.16
C MET A 1 -7.13 -64.87 34.73
N LYS A 2 -6.80 -63.68 35.22
CA LYS A 2 -7.51 -62.43 34.84
C LYS A 2 -6.72 -61.70 33.76
N SER A 3 -7.24 -61.68 32.54
CA SER A 3 -6.74 -60.91 31.44
C SER A 3 -7.04 -59.42 31.65
N ARG A 4 -6.04 -58.59 31.77
CA ARG A 4 -6.18 -57.11 31.81
C ARG A 4 -6.05 -56.60 30.38
N GLY A 5 -7.19 -56.25 29.78
CA GLY A 5 -7.19 -55.56 28.51
C GLY A 5 -6.72 -54.10 28.69
N PHE A 6 -5.64 -53.77 27.94
CA PHE A 6 -5.20 -52.38 27.79
C PHE A 6 -6.04 -51.71 26.73
N ILE A 7 -6.79 -50.67 27.13
CA ILE A 7 -7.49 -49.78 26.20
C ILE A 7 -6.48 -48.71 25.77
N VAL A 8 -6.04 -48.76 24.51
CA VAL A 8 -5.26 -47.69 23.91
C VAL A 8 -6.23 -46.62 23.38
N ILE A 9 -6.26 -45.49 24.07
CA ILE A 9 -7.02 -44.31 23.59
C ILE A 9 -6.15 -43.60 22.58
N MET A 10 -6.53 -43.73 21.29
CA MET A 10 -5.97 -42.91 20.21
C MET A 10 -6.58 -41.52 20.28
N VAL A 11 -5.81 -40.53 20.71
CA VAL A 11 -6.19 -39.12 20.59
C VAL A 11 -5.87 -38.67 19.18
N ALA A 12 -6.89 -38.53 18.35
CA ALA A 12 -6.75 -37.93 17.04
C ALA A 12 -6.66 -36.39 17.19
N VAL A 13 -5.47 -35.86 17.00
CA VAL A 13 -5.25 -34.41 16.88
C VAL A 13 -5.70 -33.95 15.48
N ALA A 14 -6.88 -33.38 15.39
CA ALA A 14 -7.34 -32.74 14.17
C ALA A 14 -6.60 -31.43 14.00
N LEU A 15 -5.60 -31.36 13.10
CA LEU A 15 -5.02 -30.11 12.63
C LEU A 15 -6.04 -29.39 11.73
N SER A 16 -6.70 -28.39 12.29
CA SER A 16 -7.54 -27.48 11.52
C SER A 16 -6.65 -26.55 10.71
N PHE A 17 -6.48 -26.85 9.43
CA PHE A 17 -5.94 -25.89 8.47
C PHE A 17 -7.03 -24.86 8.15
N ALA A 18 -6.96 -23.69 8.75
CA ALA A 18 -7.74 -22.55 8.32
C ALA A 18 -7.20 -22.07 6.96
N PRO A 19 -8.05 -21.89 5.94
CA PRO A 19 -7.59 -21.33 4.67
C PRO A 19 -7.12 -19.89 4.92
N GLN A 20 -5.84 -19.67 4.70
CA GLN A 20 -5.25 -18.33 4.66
C GLN A 20 -5.76 -17.70 3.37
N PHE A 21 -6.73 -16.79 3.47
CA PHE A 21 -7.08 -15.92 2.36
C PHE A 21 -5.91 -14.95 2.15
N VAL A 22 -5.00 -15.32 1.26
CA VAL A 22 -4.02 -14.39 0.73
C VAL A 22 -4.83 -13.42 -0.13
N ASN A 23 -5.05 -12.19 0.35
CA ASN A 23 -5.52 -11.10 -0.49
C ASN A 23 -4.41 -10.81 -1.51
N THR A 24 -4.40 -11.56 -2.60
CA THR A 24 -3.66 -11.18 -3.78
C THR A 24 -4.36 -9.97 -4.36
N SER A 25 -3.81 -8.81 -4.06
CA SER A 25 -4.06 -7.58 -4.79
C SER A 25 -3.78 -7.89 -6.27
N SER A 26 -4.82 -8.17 -7.04
CA SER A 26 -4.68 -8.42 -8.47
C SER A 26 -4.31 -7.09 -9.11
N ALA A 27 -3.01 -6.86 -9.31
CA ALA A 27 -2.58 -5.85 -10.24
C ALA A 27 -3.16 -6.24 -11.60
N ALA A 28 -4.04 -5.39 -12.16
CA ALA A 28 -4.51 -5.59 -13.52
C ALA A 28 -3.27 -5.70 -14.41
N SER A 29 -3.23 -6.72 -15.26
CA SER A 29 -2.07 -7.02 -16.09
C SER A 29 -1.68 -5.79 -16.91
N GLY A 30 -0.48 -5.26 -16.72
CA GLY A 30 0.07 -4.15 -17.46
C GLY A 30 0.29 -2.84 -16.69
N TYR A 31 -0.16 -2.72 -15.44
CA TYR A 31 0.15 -1.57 -14.59
C TYR A 31 1.13 -1.92 -13.47
N SER A 32 2.10 -1.05 -13.24
CA SER A 32 2.95 -1.06 -12.05
C SER A 32 3.47 0.34 -11.75
N ALA A 33 3.80 0.61 -10.50
CA ALA A 33 4.47 1.84 -10.08
C ALA A 33 5.57 1.53 -9.06
N HIS A 34 6.62 2.35 -9.10
CA HIS A 34 7.74 2.30 -8.16
C HIS A 34 8.02 3.70 -7.64
N LEU A 35 7.97 3.88 -6.33
CA LEU A 35 8.19 5.15 -5.65
C LEU A 35 9.69 5.51 -5.63
N ILE A 36 9.99 6.77 -5.97
CA ILE A 36 11.33 7.35 -5.91
C ILE A 36 11.44 8.25 -4.68
N SER A 37 10.39 9.04 -4.39
CA SER A 37 10.34 9.94 -3.24
C SER A 37 8.91 9.96 -2.66
N PRO A 38 8.75 9.92 -1.33
CA PRO A 38 9.78 9.81 -0.30
C PRO A 38 10.51 8.46 -0.31
N MET A 39 11.77 8.46 0.13
CA MET A 39 12.57 7.23 0.23
C MET A 39 12.22 6.45 1.50
N ALA A 40 12.55 5.15 1.49
CA ALA A 40 12.43 4.31 2.69
C ALA A 40 13.18 4.93 3.88
N GLY A 41 12.51 5.00 5.03
CA GLY A 41 13.07 5.56 6.26
C GLY A 41 13.18 7.09 6.30
N GLN A 42 12.81 7.79 5.24
CA GLN A 42 12.83 9.26 5.24
C GLN A 42 11.88 9.80 6.31
N VAL A 43 12.30 10.86 7.00
CA VAL A 43 11.48 11.58 7.99
C VAL A 43 10.92 12.84 7.36
N LEU A 44 9.60 12.93 7.31
CA LEU A 44 8.87 14.10 6.85
C LEU A 44 8.24 14.81 8.04
N HIS A 45 8.05 16.13 7.94
CA HIS A 45 7.50 16.96 9.00
C HIS A 45 6.15 17.56 8.60
N PRO A 46 5.18 17.67 9.52
CA PRO A 46 3.91 18.33 9.25
C PRO A 46 4.10 19.74 8.69
N GLY A 47 3.32 20.07 7.65
CA GLY A 47 3.39 21.37 6.97
C GLY A 47 4.51 21.49 5.93
N GLN A 48 5.44 20.55 5.87
CA GLN A 48 6.47 20.49 4.83
C GLN A 48 5.82 20.20 3.49
N THR A 49 6.23 20.92 2.44
CA THR A 49 5.88 20.55 1.06
C THR A 49 6.97 19.67 0.48
N VAL A 50 6.59 18.48 0.05
CA VAL A 50 7.51 17.49 -0.53
C VAL A 50 7.07 17.13 -1.94
N ARG A 51 8.03 16.76 -2.76
CA ARG A 51 7.77 16.17 -4.07
C ARG A 51 7.60 14.67 -3.90
N VAL A 52 6.40 14.17 -4.16
CA VAL A 52 6.14 12.73 -4.31
C VAL A 52 6.44 12.38 -5.75
N GLU A 53 7.32 11.42 -5.98
CA GLU A 53 7.79 11.04 -7.31
C GLU A 53 7.83 9.53 -7.47
N TRP A 54 7.41 9.04 -8.63
CA TRP A 54 7.40 7.62 -8.99
C TRP A 54 7.72 7.41 -10.46
N ARG A 55 7.93 6.16 -10.82
CA ARG A 55 7.91 5.66 -12.20
C ARG A 55 6.79 4.65 -12.33
N SER A 56 6.03 4.75 -13.42
CA SER A 56 4.95 3.81 -13.71
C SER A 56 5.13 3.17 -15.08
N VAL A 57 4.66 1.93 -15.19
CA VAL A 57 4.39 1.27 -16.45
C VAL A 57 2.88 1.26 -16.61
N LEU A 58 2.39 1.75 -17.74
CA LEU A 58 0.97 1.85 -18.04
C LEU A 58 0.58 0.76 -19.04
N PRO A 59 -0.65 0.24 -18.98
CA PRO A 59 -1.15 -0.69 -19.98
C PRO A 59 -1.26 0.00 -21.35
N PRO A 60 -1.13 -0.74 -22.44
CA PRO A 60 -1.22 -0.20 -23.81
C PRO A 60 -2.68 0.02 -24.24
N ILE A 61 -3.37 0.93 -23.57
CA ILE A 61 -4.77 1.28 -23.79
C ILE A 61 -4.93 2.78 -24.09
N ASN A 62 -6.13 3.20 -24.48
CA ASN A 62 -6.43 4.62 -24.59
C ASN A 62 -6.53 5.24 -23.18
N LEU A 63 -5.67 6.19 -22.89
CA LEU A 63 -5.56 6.84 -21.58
C LEU A 63 -6.48 8.06 -21.40
N GLY A 64 -7.30 8.39 -22.40
CA GLY A 64 -8.09 9.63 -22.41
C GLY A 64 -9.17 9.72 -21.32
N ALA A 65 -9.57 8.59 -20.73
CA ALA A 65 -10.52 8.53 -19.62
C ALA A 65 -9.89 7.88 -18.39
N CYS A 66 -8.57 8.01 -18.24
CA CYS A 66 -7.81 7.41 -17.17
C CYS A 66 -7.23 8.48 -16.24
N GLU A 67 -6.97 8.08 -15.01
CA GLU A 67 -6.44 8.93 -13.96
C GLU A 67 -5.50 8.17 -13.04
N MET A 68 -4.67 8.91 -12.34
CA MET A 68 -3.89 8.41 -11.21
C MET A 68 -4.24 9.17 -9.95
N GLU A 69 -4.24 8.45 -8.85
CA GLU A 69 -4.38 9.00 -7.51
C GLU A 69 -3.34 8.38 -6.58
N VAL A 70 -2.93 9.13 -5.57
CA VAL A 70 -2.01 8.65 -4.55
C VAL A 70 -2.70 8.64 -3.20
N PHE A 71 -2.67 7.49 -2.57
CA PHE A 71 -3.28 7.23 -1.26
C PHE A 71 -2.21 7.06 -0.20
N LEU A 72 -2.51 7.50 1.01
CA LEU A 72 -1.65 7.36 2.18
C LEU A 72 -2.25 6.36 3.16
N SER A 73 -1.41 5.43 3.58
CA SER A 73 -1.61 4.56 4.73
C SER A 73 -0.76 5.05 5.90
N LEU A 74 -1.32 5.04 7.10
CA LEU A 74 -0.61 5.37 8.34
C LEU A 74 -0.24 4.13 9.17
N ASP A 75 -0.60 2.93 8.69
CA ASP A 75 -0.53 1.66 9.43
C ASP A 75 0.26 0.57 8.68
N GLY A 76 1.24 0.96 7.89
CA GLY A 76 2.12 0.04 7.18
C GLY A 76 1.49 -0.59 5.93
N GLY A 77 0.49 0.05 5.35
CA GLY A 77 -0.19 -0.43 4.15
C GLY A 77 -1.36 -1.38 4.41
N ARG A 78 -1.84 -1.47 5.65
CA ARG A 78 -3.03 -2.28 5.98
C ARG A 78 -4.32 -1.60 5.56
N THR A 79 -4.39 -0.28 5.75
CA THR A 79 -5.53 0.55 5.31
C THR A 79 -5.03 1.81 4.61
N TYR A 80 -5.78 2.27 3.61
CA TYR A 80 -5.50 3.49 2.84
C TYR A 80 -6.72 4.41 2.96
N THR A 81 -6.69 5.33 3.91
CA THR A 81 -7.83 6.16 4.29
C THR A 81 -7.74 7.61 3.79
N MET A 82 -6.60 8.01 3.24
CA MET A 82 -6.37 9.39 2.81
C MET A 82 -5.93 9.42 1.35
N VAL A 83 -6.71 10.11 0.52
CA VAL A 83 -6.25 10.54 -0.81
C VAL A 83 -5.41 11.80 -0.63
N ILE A 84 -4.16 11.78 -1.07
CA ILE A 84 -3.22 12.89 -0.88
C ILE A 84 -2.91 13.66 -2.16
N SER A 85 -3.34 13.17 -3.31
CA SER A 85 -3.21 13.84 -4.59
C SER A 85 -4.56 14.32 -5.13
N PRO A 86 -4.60 15.32 -6.00
CA PRO A 86 -5.74 15.50 -6.91
C PRO A 86 -5.80 14.34 -7.92
N TRP A 87 -6.80 14.34 -8.78
CA TRP A 87 -6.78 13.51 -9.99
C TRP A 87 -5.64 13.94 -10.89
N LEU A 88 -4.74 13.02 -11.17
CA LEU A 88 -3.54 13.26 -11.94
C LEU A 88 -3.67 12.66 -13.34
N ASP A 89 -3.04 13.30 -14.31
CA ASP A 89 -2.83 12.70 -15.62
C ASP A 89 -2.16 11.32 -15.46
N PRO A 90 -2.60 10.26 -16.15
CA PRO A 90 -2.02 8.92 -16.02
C PRO A 90 -0.53 8.85 -16.36
N LYS A 91 0.01 9.83 -17.09
CA LYS A 91 1.44 9.96 -17.41
C LYS A 91 2.20 10.80 -16.39
N ALA A 92 1.54 11.37 -15.38
CA ALA A 92 2.21 12.09 -14.30
C ALA A 92 3.16 11.16 -13.57
N GLN A 93 4.30 11.70 -13.17
CA GLN A 93 5.32 10.96 -12.43
C GLN A 93 5.69 11.64 -11.13
N TYR A 94 5.04 12.76 -10.80
CA TYR A 94 5.20 13.46 -9.53
C TYR A 94 4.04 14.42 -9.28
N PHE A 95 3.89 14.81 -8.02
CA PHE A 95 3.13 15.97 -7.57
C PHE A 95 3.74 16.54 -6.29
N TYR A 96 3.35 17.75 -5.91
CA TYR A 96 3.75 18.35 -4.64
C TYR A 96 2.68 18.14 -3.59
N TRP A 97 3.09 17.65 -2.43
CA TRP A 97 2.22 17.31 -1.32
C TRP A 97 2.63 18.04 -0.06
N THR A 98 1.66 18.64 0.64
CA THR A 98 1.87 19.17 1.98
C THR A 98 1.59 18.09 3.00
N VAL A 99 2.61 17.74 3.78
CA VAL A 99 2.55 16.68 4.78
C VAL A 99 1.56 17.02 5.89
N PRO A 100 0.55 16.18 6.15
CA PRO A 100 -0.43 16.43 7.20
C PRO A 100 0.16 16.20 8.59
N ASN A 101 -0.51 16.72 9.62
CA ASN A 101 -0.17 16.43 11.01
C ASN A 101 -0.79 15.10 11.46
N THR A 102 -0.29 14.01 10.90
CA THR A 102 -0.70 12.63 11.19
C THR A 102 0.52 11.78 11.49
N PRO A 103 1.12 11.90 12.69
CA PRO A 103 2.37 11.21 12.99
C PRO A 103 2.25 9.70 12.88
N THR A 104 3.25 9.09 12.25
CA THR A 104 3.36 7.63 12.13
C THR A 104 4.79 7.24 11.78
N ASN A 105 5.23 6.07 12.24
CA ASN A 105 6.48 5.43 11.81
C ASN A 105 6.27 4.44 10.65
N ALA A 106 5.05 4.33 10.14
CA ALA A 106 4.65 3.31 9.18
C ALA A 106 3.82 3.90 8.03
N ALA A 107 4.23 5.07 7.53
CA ALA A 107 3.59 5.68 6.37
C ALA A 107 3.94 4.90 5.10
N VAL A 108 2.94 4.57 4.30
CA VAL A 108 3.07 3.90 3.00
C VAL A 108 2.20 4.61 1.98
N LEU A 109 2.71 4.85 0.78
CA LEU A 109 1.92 5.35 -0.34
C LEU A 109 1.45 4.19 -1.22
N ASP A 110 0.28 4.37 -1.81
CA ASP A 110 -0.26 3.51 -2.87
C ASP A 110 -0.54 4.40 -4.08
N VAL A 111 0.13 4.11 -5.18
CA VAL A 111 -0.07 4.84 -6.45
C VAL A 111 -1.07 4.03 -7.26
N ARG A 112 -2.25 4.58 -7.48
CA ARG A 112 -3.36 3.90 -8.14
C ARG A 112 -3.59 4.44 -9.52
N PHE A 113 -4.04 3.56 -10.41
CA PHE A 113 -4.38 3.86 -11.79
C PHE A 113 -5.72 3.24 -12.13
N GLY A 114 -6.58 3.98 -12.82
CA GLY A 114 -7.87 3.50 -13.28
C GLY A 114 -8.39 4.29 -14.45
N CYS A 115 -9.39 3.76 -15.13
CA CYS A 115 -10.08 4.41 -16.24
C CYS A 115 -11.58 4.10 -16.19
N GLU A 116 -12.41 5.08 -16.44
CA GLU A 116 -13.85 4.89 -16.60
C GLU A 116 -14.28 5.07 -18.07
N PRO A 117 -15.12 4.16 -18.60
CA PRO A 117 -15.40 2.81 -18.11
C PRO A 117 -14.39 1.80 -18.66
N GLY A 118 -14.19 0.70 -17.99
CA GLY A 118 -13.63 -0.51 -18.61
C GLY A 118 -12.22 -0.92 -18.18
N TYR A 119 -11.47 -0.14 -17.40
CA TYR A 119 -10.24 -0.59 -16.78
C TYR A 119 -10.35 -0.44 -15.25
N PRO A 120 -10.36 -1.55 -14.50
CA PRO A 120 -10.53 -1.50 -13.05
C PRO A 120 -9.39 -0.75 -12.39
N GLU A 121 -9.67 -0.15 -11.23
CA GLU A 121 -8.64 0.47 -10.41
C GLU A 121 -7.53 -0.53 -10.08
N SER A 122 -6.30 -0.14 -10.37
CA SER A 122 -5.10 -0.95 -10.15
C SER A 122 -4.25 -0.32 -9.06
N TYR A 123 -3.78 -1.14 -8.14
CA TYR A 123 -3.09 -0.76 -6.93
C TYR A 123 -1.59 -1.03 -7.06
N ALA A 124 -0.77 -0.10 -6.58
CA ALA A 124 0.67 -0.28 -6.47
C ALA A 124 1.16 0.21 -5.09
N PRO A 125 0.86 -0.53 -4.01
CA PRO A 125 1.28 -0.17 -2.66
C PRO A 125 2.80 -0.25 -2.52
N GLN A 126 3.42 0.83 -2.03
CA GLN A 126 4.86 1.03 -1.95
C GLN A 126 5.40 0.60 -0.58
N THR A 127 5.11 -0.61 -0.16
CA THR A 127 5.45 -1.14 1.17
C THR A 127 6.96 -1.25 1.43
N ALA A 128 7.77 -1.36 0.38
CA ALA A 128 9.22 -1.33 0.47
C ALA A 128 9.79 0.08 0.76
N SER A 129 8.97 1.13 0.57
CA SER A 129 9.34 2.53 0.77
C SER A 129 8.59 3.15 1.95
N THR A 130 8.48 2.43 3.06
CA THR A 130 7.91 2.92 4.31
C THR A 130 8.71 4.09 4.84
N PHE A 131 8.05 5.19 5.19
CA PHE A 131 8.66 6.41 5.70
C PHE A 131 7.99 6.87 7.01
N VAL A 132 8.50 7.94 7.59
CA VAL A 132 8.04 8.50 8.88
C VAL A 132 7.40 9.86 8.65
N ILE A 133 6.24 10.09 9.26
CA ILE A 133 5.70 11.43 9.48
C ILE A 133 5.97 11.76 10.95
N SER A 134 6.81 12.77 11.18
CA SER A 134 7.21 13.20 12.50
C SER A 134 6.04 13.84 13.27
N ASN A 135 6.10 13.81 14.59
CA ASN A 135 5.22 14.57 15.47
C ASN A 135 5.73 16.00 15.75
N ALA A 136 6.87 16.38 15.18
CA ALA A 136 7.47 17.67 15.35
C ALA A 136 7.48 18.49 14.05
N PRO A 137 7.29 19.81 14.10
CA PRO A 137 7.41 20.66 12.91
C PRO A 137 8.84 20.63 12.35
N VAL A 138 9.00 21.17 11.14
CA VAL A 138 10.32 21.35 10.52
C VAL A 138 11.23 22.14 11.49
N PRO A 139 12.46 21.65 11.78
CA PRO A 139 13.42 22.43 12.55
C PRO A 139 13.71 23.77 11.88
N PRO A 140 13.88 24.86 12.63
CA PRO A 140 14.33 26.13 12.06
C PRO A 140 15.76 25.97 11.52
N ASN A 141 16.04 26.59 10.37
CA ASN A 141 17.37 26.67 9.78
C ASN A 141 18.30 27.58 10.61
#